data_e336b71b5c1b2472acaeff0ba2b40307
#
_entry.id   e336b71b5c1b2472acaeff0ba2b40307
#
_cell.length_a   1.000
_cell.length_b   1.000
_cell.length_c   1.000
_cell.angle_alpha   90.00
_cell.angle_beta   90.00
_cell.angle_gamma   90.00
#
_symmetry.space_group_name_H-M   'P 1'
#
loop_
_entity.id
_entity.type
_entity.pdbx_description
1 polymer ?
#
loop_
_entity_poly.entity_id
_entity_poly.type
_entity_poly.pdbx_seq_one_letter_code
_entity_poly.pdbx_strand_id
1 'polypeptide(L)'
;MNIQMKTDLPPFKPLPMKPASVDVTRKADGTTYISSRHPMGQMHRSIAHLFEERAALHPERNFIGERTPLPDGRTGDWRYITYGEANRQADAVAQALLDRGMGQDAPLMVLSGNSIRHAVMMLGAMKAQVPVAPVSVAYSLMSGDHGKLKHVFETTKPKMIFAEQGPFYARAIAAIAGADTEVVTAMPIPDRKTTSFDELVATKPKDVTASMAKIDHGTVAKYLFTSGSTGMPKGVVQTHLMMVAVVAAQEALRTEEPDPNEIPQGLEWMPWNHISAGNISFNGSLNAGGTIHLDAGKPLPGMFDETIRNLREISPLVFGSAPIAFGWLADAMERDADLRDRFFAKMKYVAYGGATLSQDIYERFQALAIASTGMRIPLTTMYGATETQGITVVHWLTERVGLVGLPLPGITLKLVPNGKKLEVRVKGPTVTPGYLNRPDLTEKAFDEEGYYCLGDAAKFVDENDPEKGLVFDGRVTEDFKLDSGTWVSVGTLRAQAVNAVSPLVQDCVVCGQDKPFVGLLAWPNIAAAKEIAGDPSLSGPAAIVAHPKVRAFVAEKFAEYNKANPGTSSRVKRVILLTEPPSIDGNEITDKGYVNQRATMERRHELVDKLFAASVADDVIEVG
;
A
#
# COMPACT_ATOMS: atom_id res chain seq x y z
N MET A 1 -13.19 -27.81 9.32
CA MET A 1 -12.77 -27.92 10.72
C MET A 1 -13.52 -26.88 11.51
N ASN A 2 -14.53 -27.28 12.30
CA ASN A 2 -15.30 -26.33 13.11
C ASN A 2 -14.38 -25.79 14.20
N ILE A 3 -14.04 -24.52 14.12
CA ILE A 3 -13.40 -23.81 15.22
C ILE A 3 -14.48 -23.59 16.26
N GLN A 4 -14.54 -24.48 17.28
CA GLN A 4 -15.26 -24.18 18.52
C GLN A 4 -14.67 -22.89 19.07
N MET A 5 -15.50 -21.85 19.20
CA MET A 5 -15.12 -20.65 19.93
C MET A 5 -14.63 -21.09 21.33
N LYS A 6 -13.37 -20.78 21.64
CA LYS A 6 -12.83 -20.95 22.99
C LYS A 6 -13.62 -19.99 23.89
N THR A 7 -14.51 -20.54 24.70
CA THR A 7 -15.45 -19.80 25.57
C THR A 7 -14.80 -19.01 26.71
N ASP A 8 -13.46 -19.00 26.80
CA ASP A 8 -12.69 -18.38 27.88
C ASP A 8 -11.81 -17.18 27.46
N LEU A 9 -11.90 -16.73 26.20
CA LEU A 9 -11.12 -15.57 25.77
C LEU A 9 -11.80 -14.25 26.20
N PRO A 10 -11.02 -13.22 26.64
CA PRO A 10 -11.56 -11.89 26.93
C PRO A 10 -12.37 -11.31 25.76
N PRO A 11 -13.38 -10.48 26.02
CA PRO A 11 -14.17 -9.87 24.95
C PRO A 11 -13.32 -8.95 24.08
N PHE A 12 -13.78 -8.67 22.87
CA PHE A 12 -13.23 -7.61 22.05
C PHE A 12 -13.63 -6.23 22.60
N LYS A 13 -12.75 -5.24 22.43
CA LYS A 13 -13.17 -3.84 22.47
C LYS A 13 -14.30 -3.62 21.45
N PRO A 14 -15.26 -2.72 21.72
CA PRO A 14 -16.27 -2.36 20.73
C PRO A 14 -15.63 -1.87 19.43
N LEU A 15 -16.13 -2.36 18.31
CA LEU A 15 -15.78 -1.83 17.00
C LEU A 15 -16.84 -0.79 16.60
N PRO A 16 -16.49 0.51 16.46
CA PRO A 16 -17.47 1.56 16.22
C PRO A 16 -17.92 1.59 14.74
N MET A 17 -18.33 0.44 14.22
CA MET A 17 -18.78 0.27 12.85
C MET A 17 -20.08 -0.55 12.79
N LYS A 18 -20.94 -0.23 11.84
CA LYS A 18 -22.19 -0.94 11.60
C LYS A 18 -21.91 -2.41 11.26
N PRO A 19 -22.81 -3.34 11.63
CA PRO A 19 -22.63 -4.75 11.32
C PRO A 19 -22.60 -5.02 9.81
N ALA A 20 -22.05 -6.17 9.41
CA ALA A 20 -22.10 -6.63 8.03
C ALA A 20 -23.55 -6.72 7.56
N SER A 21 -23.84 -6.19 6.37
CA SER A 21 -25.16 -6.30 5.74
C SER A 21 -25.04 -6.09 4.23
N VAL A 22 -25.33 -7.16 3.46
CA VAL A 22 -25.15 -7.17 2.02
C VAL A 22 -26.35 -7.74 1.27
N ASP A 23 -26.59 -7.22 0.06
CA ASP A 23 -27.43 -7.84 -0.94
C ASP A 23 -26.57 -8.71 -1.85
N VAL A 24 -27.04 -9.93 -2.12
CA VAL A 24 -26.37 -10.88 -3.01
C VAL A 24 -27.35 -11.37 -4.07
N THR A 25 -26.99 -11.20 -5.33
CA THR A 25 -27.74 -11.72 -6.47
C THR A 25 -26.88 -12.68 -7.27
N ARG A 26 -27.35 -13.93 -7.44
CA ARG A 26 -26.66 -14.96 -8.22
C ARG A 26 -27.39 -15.19 -9.53
N LYS A 27 -26.64 -15.22 -10.64
CA LYS A 27 -27.15 -15.56 -11.98
C LYS A 27 -26.97 -17.05 -12.29
N ALA A 28 -27.68 -17.53 -13.28
CA ALA A 28 -27.63 -18.93 -13.71
C ALA A 28 -26.25 -19.36 -14.25
N ASP A 29 -25.45 -18.42 -14.76
CA ASP A 29 -24.08 -18.63 -15.24
C ASP A 29 -23.03 -18.68 -14.11
N GLY A 30 -23.47 -18.55 -12.84
CA GLY A 30 -22.60 -18.51 -11.67
C GLY A 30 -22.09 -17.12 -11.31
N THR A 31 -22.32 -16.10 -12.13
CA THR A 31 -21.97 -14.71 -11.80
C THR A 31 -22.72 -14.23 -10.56
N THR A 32 -22.01 -13.63 -9.62
CA THR A 32 -22.60 -13.16 -8.36
C THR A 32 -22.33 -11.67 -8.18
N TYR A 33 -23.37 -10.90 -7.89
CA TYR A 33 -23.29 -9.50 -7.55
C TYR A 33 -23.44 -9.33 -6.03
N ILE A 34 -22.62 -8.47 -5.44
CA ILE A 34 -22.63 -8.19 -3.99
C ILE A 34 -22.56 -6.68 -3.81
N SER A 35 -23.47 -6.13 -3.02
CA SER A 35 -23.44 -4.72 -2.63
C SER A 35 -23.80 -4.54 -1.16
N SER A 36 -23.30 -3.45 -0.55
CA SER A 36 -23.69 -3.10 0.81
C SER A 36 -25.15 -2.65 0.86
N ARG A 37 -25.90 -3.05 1.90
CA ARG A 37 -27.23 -2.50 2.23
C ARG A 37 -27.16 -1.15 2.92
N HIS A 38 -26.00 -0.80 3.46
CA HIS A 38 -25.83 0.52 4.07
C HIS A 38 -25.80 1.59 2.97
N PRO A 39 -26.59 2.65 3.09
CA PRO A 39 -26.60 3.72 2.11
C PRO A 39 -25.26 4.46 2.14
N MET A 40 -24.88 5.02 0.99
CA MET A 40 -23.74 5.93 0.88
C MET A 40 -23.94 7.16 1.76
N GLY A 41 -22.89 7.60 2.43
CA GLY A 41 -22.89 8.86 3.18
C GLY A 41 -22.89 10.09 2.27
N GLN A 42 -23.07 11.25 2.88
CA GLN A 42 -22.97 12.52 2.16
C GLN A 42 -21.51 12.74 1.70
N MET A 43 -21.34 13.02 0.43
CA MET A 43 -20.03 13.33 -0.14
C MET A 43 -19.72 14.82 -0.07
N HIS A 44 -18.50 15.16 0.32
CA HIS A 44 -17.98 16.52 0.12
C HIS A 44 -17.86 16.85 -1.37
N ARG A 45 -17.88 18.11 -1.70
CA ARG A 45 -17.73 18.58 -3.08
C ARG A 45 -16.37 18.21 -3.68
N SER A 46 -15.31 18.31 -2.89
CA SER A 46 -13.94 17.91 -3.25
C SER A 46 -13.07 17.80 -2.01
N ILE A 47 -11.87 17.24 -2.14
CA ILE A 47 -10.87 17.25 -1.06
C ILE A 47 -10.41 18.67 -0.72
N ALA A 48 -10.32 19.57 -1.72
CA ALA A 48 -9.96 20.97 -1.49
C ALA A 48 -11.01 21.69 -0.62
N HIS A 49 -12.31 21.44 -0.87
CA HIS A 49 -13.39 22.00 -0.05
C HIS A 49 -13.41 21.38 1.37
N LEU A 50 -13.24 20.06 1.48
CA LEU A 50 -13.12 19.39 2.78
C LEU A 50 -11.98 20.01 3.60
N PHE A 51 -10.82 20.27 2.97
CA PHE A 51 -9.69 20.89 3.66
C PHE A 51 -10.02 22.31 4.15
N GLU A 52 -10.65 23.13 3.32
CA GLU A 52 -11.07 24.47 3.68
C GLU A 52 -12.08 24.48 4.85
N GLU A 53 -13.07 23.56 4.81
CA GLU A 53 -14.04 23.37 5.89
C GLU A 53 -13.34 23.00 7.21
N ARG A 54 -12.39 22.07 7.19
CA ARG A 54 -11.66 21.65 8.41
C ARG A 54 -10.74 22.74 8.93
N ALA A 55 -10.10 23.50 8.03
CA ALA A 55 -9.26 24.65 8.40
C ALA A 55 -10.08 25.79 9.03
N ALA A 56 -11.28 26.02 8.53
CA ALA A 56 -12.20 26.99 9.13
C ALA A 56 -12.72 26.54 10.50
N LEU A 57 -13.00 25.24 10.66
CA LEU A 57 -13.53 24.68 11.91
C LEU A 57 -12.47 24.56 13.01
N HIS A 58 -11.22 24.27 12.64
CA HIS A 58 -10.14 23.96 13.58
C HIS A 58 -8.83 24.70 13.24
N PRO A 59 -8.79 26.04 13.08
CA PRO A 59 -7.64 26.76 12.56
C PRO A 59 -6.35 26.56 13.37
N GLU A 60 -6.46 26.46 14.69
CA GLU A 60 -5.32 26.33 15.61
C GLU A 60 -4.91 24.87 15.88
N ARG A 61 -5.67 23.89 15.35
CA ARG A 61 -5.36 22.47 15.55
C ARG A 61 -4.18 22.06 14.66
N ASN A 62 -3.27 21.26 15.21
CA ASN A 62 -2.18 20.65 14.44
C ASN A 62 -2.76 19.76 13.34
N PHE A 63 -2.33 19.98 12.11
CA PHE A 63 -2.70 19.18 10.94
C PHE A 63 -1.65 18.11 10.63
N ILE A 64 -0.41 18.54 10.44
CA ILE A 64 0.71 17.64 10.15
C ILE A 64 1.86 17.95 11.08
N GLY A 65 2.45 16.89 11.66
CA GLY A 65 3.71 16.93 12.37
C GLY A 65 4.79 16.16 11.61
N GLU A 66 6.00 16.69 11.58
CA GLU A 66 7.18 16.02 11.08
C GLU A 66 8.36 16.28 12.00
N ARG A 67 9.31 15.33 12.05
CA ARG A 67 10.54 15.50 12.83
C ARG A 67 11.49 16.48 12.14
N THR A 68 12.12 17.34 12.91
CA THR A 68 13.18 18.21 12.41
C THR A 68 14.40 17.38 12.06
N PRO A 69 14.95 17.45 10.84
CA PRO A 69 16.20 16.76 10.52
C PRO A 69 17.38 17.39 11.27
N LEU A 70 18.26 16.55 11.84
CA LEU A 70 19.48 16.98 12.50
C LEU A 70 20.71 16.82 11.59
N PRO A 71 21.79 17.60 11.81
CA PRO A 71 22.99 17.54 10.98
C PRO A 71 23.70 16.18 10.94
N ASP A 72 23.51 15.36 11.97
CA ASP A 72 24.07 14.00 12.08
C ASP A 72 23.20 12.90 11.43
N GLY A 73 22.16 13.30 10.74
CA GLY A 73 21.22 12.40 10.05
C GLY A 73 20.11 11.82 10.94
N ARG A 74 20.12 12.09 12.24
CA ARG A 74 19.04 11.74 13.15
C ARG A 74 17.86 12.71 13.01
N THR A 75 16.76 12.38 13.65
CA THR A 75 15.58 13.22 13.75
C THR A 75 15.50 13.88 15.14
N GLY A 76 15.11 15.15 15.16
CA GLY A 76 14.94 15.95 16.37
C GLY A 76 13.50 15.96 16.88
N ASP A 77 13.08 17.11 17.40
CA ASP A 77 11.73 17.33 17.91
C ASP A 77 10.69 17.45 16.79
N TRP A 78 9.44 17.26 17.16
CA TRP A 78 8.32 17.49 16.27
C TRP A 78 8.18 18.99 15.93
N ARG A 79 7.99 19.29 14.67
CA ARG A 79 7.47 20.57 14.20
C ARG A 79 6.11 20.36 13.55
N TYR A 80 5.21 21.29 13.77
CA TYR A 80 3.83 21.17 13.30
C TYR A 80 3.46 22.32 12.40
N ILE A 81 2.51 22.05 11.49
CA ILE A 81 1.72 23.06 10.82
C ILE A 81 0.27 22.92 11.29
N THR A 82 -0.39 24.02 11.61
CA THR A 82 -1.82 24.00 11.96
C THR A 82 -2.69 23.95 10.70
N TYR A 83 -3.96 23.60 10.84
CA TYR A 83 -4.91 23.64 9.72
C TYR A 83 -5.03 25.04 9.11
N GLY A 84 -5.12 26.07 9.92
CA GLY A 84 -5.21 27.47 9.49
C GLY A 84 -3.95 27.92 8.73
N GLU A 85 -2.76 27.59 9.24
CA GLU A 85 -1.50 27.93 8.57
C GLU A 85 -1.36 27.17 7.25
N ALA A 86 -1.64 25.86 7.25
CA ALA A 86 -1.60 25.03 6.04
C ALA A 86 -2.56 25.59 4.97
N ASN A 87 -3.76 26.03 5.38
CA ASN A 87 -4.73 26.61 4.45
C ASN A 87 -4.24 27.93 3.85
N ARG A 88 -3.67 28.83 4.66
CA ARG A 88 -3.09 30.10 4.17
C ARG A 88 -1.95 29.84 3.18
N GLN A 89 -1.06 28.90 3.49
CA GLN A 89 0.03 28.54 2.59
C GLN A 89 -0.47 27.87 1.31
N ALA A 90 -1.49 26.99 1.40
CA ALA A 90 -2.11 26.35 0.25
C ALA A 90 -2.82 27.36 -0.66
N ASP A 91 -3.46 28.40 -0.12
CA ASP A 91 -4.04 29.50 -0.90
C ASP A 91 -2.97 30.28 -1.65
N ALA A 92 -1.85 30.58 -1.00
CA ALA A 92 -0.72 31.26 -1.63
C ALA A 92 -0.11 30.43 -2.76
N VAL A 93 0.11 29.12 -2.53
CA VAL A 93 0.57 28.18 -3.55
C VAL A 93 -0.44 28.09 -4.70
N ALA A 94 -1.73 27.97 -4.41
CA ALA A 94 -2.77 27.94 -5.44
C ALA A 94 -2.71 29.18 -6.33
N GLN A 95 -2.59 30.37 -5.73
CA GLN A 95 -2.45 31.62 -6.51
C GLN A 95 -1.17 31.62 -7.33
N ALA A 96 -0.04 31.19 -6.77
CA ALA A 96 1.22 31.12 -7.50
C ALA A 96 1.13 30.21 -8.74
N LEU A 97 0.37 29.09 -8.66
CA LEU A 97 0.12 28.20 -9.79
C LEU A 97 -0.82 28.84 -10.81
N LEU A 98 -1.88 29.52 -10.37
CA LEU A 98 -2.82 30.26 -11.24
C LEU A 98 -2.10 31.39 -11.98
N ASP A 99 -1.24 32.16 -11.32
CA ASP A 99 -0.44 33.23 -11.93
C ASP A 99 0.50 32.71 -13.05
N ARG A 100 0.89 31.42 -12.97
CA ARG A 100 1.66 30.70 -13.99
C ARG A 100 0.80 30.12 -15.10
N GLY A 101 -0.53 30.30 -15.04
CA GLY A 101 -1.48 29.74 -15.99
C GLY A 101 -1.52 28.20 -15.93
N MET A 102 -1.32 27.62 -14.73
CA MET A 102 -1.50 26.19 -14.52
C MET A 102 -2.96 25.85 -14.24
N GLY A 103 -3.37 24.65 -14.65
CA GLY A 103 -4.72 24.12 -14.51
C GLY A 103 -4.73 22.64 -14.84
N GLN A 104 -5.89 22.09 -15.29
CA GLN A 104 -6.05 20.64 -15.57
C GLN A 104 -5.05 20.09 -16.60
N ASP A 105 -4.59 20.93 -17.54
CA ASP A 105 -3.67 20.53 -18.61
C ASP A 105 -2.18 20.69 -18.24
N ALA A 106 -1.89 21.18 -17.04
CA ALA A 106 -0.55 21.52 -16.61
C ALA A 106 -0.21 20.90 -15.25
N PRO A 107 0.01 19.58 -15.17
CA PRO A 107 0.23 18.89 -13.91
C PRO A 107 1.46 19.38 -13.14
N LEU A 108 1.39 19.27 -11.82
CA LEU A 108 2.50 19.38 -10.88
C LEU A 108 3.09 17.99 -10.62
N MET A 109 4.37 17.77 -10.95
CA MET A 109 5.08 16.56 -10.55
C MET A 109 5.76 16.77 -9.20
N VAL A 110 5.63 15.80 -8.29
CA VAL A 110 6.26 15.84 -6.97
C VAL A 110 7.32 14.74 -6.87
N LEU A 111 8.58 15.15 -6.72
CA LEU A 111 9.75 14.31 -6.46
C LEU A 111 10.19 14.55 -5.01
N SER A 112 9.40 14.09 -4.05
CA SER A 112 9.65 14.29 -2.63
C SER A 112 9.02 13.17 -1.82
N GLY A 113 9.59 12.88 -0.66
CA GLY A 113 8.93 12.10 0.38
C GLY A 113 7.73 12.85 0.97
N ASN A 114 7.08 12.23 1.95
CA ASN A 114 6.03 12.91 2.71
C ASN A 114 6.65 14.05 3.53
N SER A 115 6.01 15.22 3.49
CA SER A 115 6.43 16.38 4.27
C SER A 115 5.31 17.40 4.40
N ILE A 116 5.44 18.33 5.32
CA ILE A 116 4.52 19.48 5.44
C ILE A 116 4.46 20.23 4.11
N ARG A 117 5.60 20.51 3.47
CA ARG A 117 5.65 21.25 2.19
C ARG A 117 5.01 20.47 1.04
N HIS A 118 5.20 19.14 1.00
CA HIS A 118 4.51 18.29 0.03
C HIS A 118 2.99 18.39 0.20
N ALA A 119 2.46 18.34 1.43
CA ALA A 119 1.03 18.49 1.69
C ALA A 119 0.51 19.88 1.24
N VAL A 120 1.22 20.95 1.56
CA VAL A 120 0.85 22.31 1.16
C VAL A 120 0.86 22.46 -0.36
N MET A 121 1.88 21.96 -1.05
CA MET A 121 1.93 21.93 -2.52
C MET A 121 0.77 21.16 -3.13
N MET A 122 0.48 19.96 -2.60
CA MET A 122 -0.60 19.11 -3.07
C MET A 122 -1.98 19.77 -2.88
N LEU A 123 -2.25 20.31 -1.69
CA LEU A 123 -3.54 20.95 -1.39
C LEU A 123 -3.70 22.27 -2.15
N GLY A 124 -2.63 23.06 -2.29
CA GLY A 124 -2.64 24.27 -3.11
C GLY A 124 -2.88 23.97 -4.59
N ALA A 125 -2.25 22.93 -5.12
CA ALA A 125 -2.50 22.47 -6.49
C ALA A 125 -3.96 22.04 -6.69
N MET A 126 -4.55 21.29 -5.75
CA MET A 126 -5.98 20.92 -5.81
C MET A 126 -6.89 22.16 -5.81
N LYS A 127 -6.60 23.21 -5.01
CA LYS A 127 -7.35 24.46 -5.01
C LYS A 127 -7.23 25.22 -6.34
N ALA A 128 -6.10 25.11 -7.03
CA ALA A 128 -5.86 25.69 -8.35
C ALA A 128 -6.35 24.80 -9.51
N GLN A 129 -7.00 23.65 -9.22
CA GLN A 129 -7.38 22.63 -10.20
C GLN A 129 -6.19 22.05 -10.99
N VAL A 130 -5.01 21.99 -10.38
CA VAL A 130 -3.80 21.43 -10.98
C VAL A 130 -3.65 19.98 -10.54
N PRO A 131 -3.68 18.99 -11.45
CA PRO A 131 -3.46 17.60 -11.08
C PRO A 131 -2.06 17.39 -10.51
N VAL A 132 -1.95 16.62 -9.43
CA VAL A 132 -0.67 16.31 -8.79
C VAL A 132 -0.23 14.90 -9.16
N ALA A 133 1.00 14.76 -9.65
CA ALA A 133 1.65 13.48 -9.91
C ALA A 133 2.75 13.23 -8.85
N PRO A 134 2.44 12.67 -7.68
CA PRO A 134 3.45 12.25 -6.73
C PRO A 134 4.13 11.00 -7.25
N VAL A 135 5.45 11.06 -7.42
CA VAL A 135 6.25 9.99 -8.00
C VAL A 135 7.00 9.23 -6.92
N SER A 136 7.08 7.93 -7.07
CA SER A 136 7.85 7.09 -6.15
C SER A 136 9.30 7.58 -6.01
N VAL A 137 9.72 7.78 -4.77
CA VAL A 137 11.10 8.18 -4.42
C VAL A 137 12.12 7.19 -5.00
N ALA A 138 11.75 5.91 -5.10
CA ALA A 138 12.60 4.88 -5.66
C ALA A 138 12.99 5.12 -7.13
N TYR A 139 12.10 5.71 -7.93
CA TYR A 139 12.39 6.03 -9.33
C TYR A 139 13.42 7.15 -9.49
N SER A 140 13.60 7.97 -8.45
CA SER A 140 14.57 9.07 -8.43
C SER A 140 15.88 8.70 -7.74
N LEU A 141 15.81 8.05 -6.56
CA LEU A 141 16.96 7.87 -5.66
C LEU A 141 17.57 6.47 -5.73
N MET A 142 16.81 5.46 -6.15
CA MET A 142 17.27 4.07 -6.20
C MET A 142 17.48 3.54 -7.63
N SER A 143 16.97 4.25 -8.63
CA SER A 143 17.14 3.91 -10.05
C SER A 143 18.48 4.40 -10.58
N GLY A 144 19.16 3.56 -11.35
CA GLY A 144 20.42 3.89 -12.02
C GLY A 144 20.22 4.64 -13.34
N ASP A 145 19.20 4.27 -14.11
CA ASP A 145 18.92 4.79 -15.46
C ASP A 145 17.78 5.83 -15.51
N HIS A 146 17.01 5.94 -14.42
CA HIS A 146 15.79 6.75 -14.31
C HIS A 146 14.72 6.44 -15.38
N GLY A 147 14.73 5.23 -15.98
CA GLY A 147 13.84 4.89 -17.08
C GLY A 147 12.35 5.04 -16.73
N LYS A 148 11.93 4.58 -15.55
CA LYS A 148 10.56 4.75 -15.07
C LYS A 148 10.21 6.22 -14.82
N LEU A 149 11.14 7.00 -14.27
CA LEU A 149 10.94 8.43 -14.02
C LEU A 149 10.79 9.21 -15.34
N LYS A 150 11.63 8.92 -16.35
CA LYS A 150 11.51 9.49 -17.69
C LYS A 150 10.15 9.20 -18.30
N HIS A 151 9.70 7.95 -18.22
CA HIS A 151 8.38 7.56 -18.72
C HIS A 151 7.24 8.30 -18.02
N VAL A 152 7.30 8.45 -16.69
CA VAL A 152 6.31 9.23 -15.93
C VAL A 152 6.32 10.70 -16.37
N PHE A 153 7.49 11.30 -16.54
CA PHE A 153 7.63 12.68 -17.00
C PHE A 153 7.05 12.88 -18.41
N GLU A 154 7.38 12.01 -19.34
CA GLU A 154 6.87 12.04 -20.72
C GLU A 154 5.36 11.83 -20.79
N THR A 155 4.82 10.99 -19.92
CA THR A 155 3.38 10.70 -19.85
C THR A 155 2.60 11.87 -19.26
N THR A 156 3.10 12.47 -18.19
CA THR A 156 2.40 13.57 -17.47
C THR A 156 2.67 14.93 -18.10
N LYS A 157 3.82 15.13 -18.74
CA LYS A 157 4.28 16.43 -19.28
C LYS A 157 4.09 17.58 -18.28
N PRO A 158 4.69 17.46 -17.08
CA PRO A 158 4.44 18.42 -16.00
C PRO A 158 5.00 19.78 -16.37
N LYS A 159 4.27 20.85 -16.04
CA LYS A 159 4.73 22.24 -16.20
C LYS A 159 5.69 22.63 -15.07
N MET A 160 5.56 21.99 -13.92
CA MET A 160 6.36 22.26 -12.71
C MET A 160 6.75 20.96 -12.01
N ILE A 161 7.96 20.93 -11.47
CA ILE A 161 8.44 19.88 -10.57
C ILE A 161 8.63 20.50 -9.19
N PHE A 162 8.09 19.86 -8.15
CA PHE A 162 8.43 20.14 -6.76
C PHE A 162 9.36 19.06 -6.20
N ALA A 163 10.51 19.48 -5.65
CA ALA A 163 11.46 18.60 -4.97
C ALA A 163 11.97 19.32 -3.71
N GLU A 164 11.43 18.98 -2.54
CA GLU A 164 11.74 19.69 -1.30
C GLU A 164 13.25 19.77 -1.03
N GLN A 165 13.94 18.63 -1.09
CA GLN A 165 15.39 18.54 -0.91
C GLN A 165 16.08 18.47 -2.28
N GLY A 166 16.10 19.58 -3.00
CA GLY A 166 16.60 19.67 -4.37
C GLY A 166 17.93 18.93 -4.63
N PRO A 167 18.97 19.06 -3.79
CA PRO A 167 20.25 18.36 -3.99
C PRO A 167 20.13 16.85 -4.09
N PHE A 168 19.24 16.21 -3.33
CA PHE A 168 19.04 14.75 -3.41
C PHE A 168 18.43 14.30 -4.74
N TYR A 169 17.60 15.15 -5.35
CA TYR A 169 16.93 14.86 -6.62
C TYR A 169 17.63 15.46 -7.83
N ALA A 170 18.77 16.16 -7.66
CA ALA A 170 19.45 16.89 -8.73
C ALA A 170 19.75 16.00 -9.95
N ARG A 171 20.29 14.79 -9.73
CA ARG A 171 20.59 13.82 -10.81
C ARG A 171 19.33 13.34 -11.53
N ALA A 172 18.28 13.02 -10.78
CA ALA A 172 17.01 12.58 -11.32
C ALA A 172 16.34 13.71 -12.16
N ILE A 173 16.33 14.94 -11.63
CA ILE A 173 15.80 16.12 -12.33
C ILE A 173 16.58 16.42 -13.60
N ALA A 174 17.91 16.34 -13.56
CA ALA A 174 18.76 16.54 -14.74
C ALA A 174 18.50 15.48 -15.83
N ALA A 175 18.09 14.27 -15.45
CA ALA A 175 17.79 13.19 -16.39
C ALA A 175 16.44 13.35 -17.14
N ILE A 176 15.51 14.17 -16.63
CA ILE A 176 14.13 14.29 -17.14
C ILE A 176 13.76 15.70 -17.60
N ALA A 177 14.31 16.74 -16.97
CA ALA A 177 13.82 18.11 -17.12
C ALA A 177 14.87 19.01 -17.79
N GLY A 178 14.48 19.63 -18.91
CA GLY A 178 15.27 20.68 -19.56
C GLY A 178 15.39 21.96 -18.71
N ALA A 179 16.12 22.95 -19.23
CA ALA A 179 16.32 24.23 -18.57
C ALA A 179 15.01 25.02 -18.37
N ASP A 180 14.03 24.80 -19.25
CA ASP A 180 12.75 25.54 -19.26
C ASP A 180 11.70 24.94 -18.28
N THR A 181 11.94 23.75 -17.72
CA THR A 181 11.05 23.17 -16.71
C THR A 181 11.27 23.85 -15.37
N GLU A 182 10.26 24.54 -14.85
CA GLU A 182 10.34 25.17 -13.53
C GLU A 182 10.47 24.11 -12.44
N VAL A 183 11.47 24.30 -11.57
CA VAL A 183 11.71 23.41 -10.42
C VAL A 183 11.59 24.24 -9.16
N VAL A 184 10.65 23.86 -8.30
CA VAL A 184 10.42 24.46 -6.99
C VAL A 184 11.09 23.60 -5.92
N THR A 185 11.86 24.24 -5.03
CA THR A 185 12.60 23.53 -3.96
C THR A 185 12.58 24.32 -2.65
N ALA A 186 12.73 23.63 -1.53
CA ALA A 186 13.07 24.29 -0.26
C ALA A 186 14.59 24.41 -0.08
N MET A 187 15.35 23.47 -0.68
CA MET A 187 16.82 23.51 -0.74
C MET A 187 17.23 23.61 -2.22
N PRO A 188 17.90 24.68 -2.65
CA PRO A 188 18.22 24.91 -4.06
C PRO A 188 19.16 23.82 -4.60
N ILE A 189 19.02 23.51 -5.89
CA ILE A 189 19.93 22.60 -6.60
C ILE A 189 21.15 23.41 -7.04
N PRO A 190 22.39 22.99 -6.72
CA PRO A 190 23.60 23.62 -7.24
C PRO A 190 23.57 23.67 -8.78
N ASP A 191 24.05 24.76 -9.35
CA ASP A 191 24.20 24.98 -10.79
C ASP A 191 22.91 24.90 -11.63
N ARG A 192 21.73 24.89 -10.96
CA ARG A 192 20.43 24.96 -11.62
C ARG A 192 19.58 26.08 -11.03
N LYS A 193 18.97 26.90 -11.90
CA LYS A 193 17.96 27.86 -11.47
C LYS A 193 16.75 27.13 -10.88
N THR A 194 16.39 27.44 -9.65
CA THR A 194 15.21 26.92 -8.94
C THR A 194 14.39 28.07 -8.37
N THR A 195 13.08 27.88 -8.27
CA THR A 195 12.19 28.76 -7.53
C THR A 195 12.11 28.26 -6.08
N SER A 196 12.18 29.19 -5.12
CA SER A 196 12.04 28.82 -3.72
C SER A 196 10.57 28.47 -3.38
N PHE A 197 10.34 27.46 -2.55
CA PHE A 197 9.03 27.22 -1.96
C PHE A 197 8.51 28.46 -1.22
N ASP A 198 9.39 29.19 -0.55
CA ASP A 198 9.04 30.39 0.20
C ASP A 198 8.52 31.52 -0.71
N GLU A 199 8.98 31.59 -1.97
CA GLU A 199 8.40 32.52 -2.96
C GLU A 199 6.94 32.18 -3.28
N LEU A 200 6.59 30.88 -3.38
CA LEU A 200 5.22 30.48 -3.65
C LEU A 200 4.30 30.83 -2.48
N VAL A 201 4.71 30.55 -1.24
CA VAL A 201 3.90 30.82 -0.05
C VAL A 201 3.84 32.30 0.33
N ALA A 202 4.67 33.15 -0.28
CA ALA A 202 4.61 34.61 -0.18
C ALA A 202 3.61 35.25 -1.16
N THR A 203 3.06 34.48 -2.10
CA THR A 203 2.10 34.97 -3.11
C THR A 203 0.78 35.36 -2.43
N LYS A 204 0.25 36.52 -2.77
CA LYS A 204 -1.03 37.00 -2.20
C LYS A 204 -2.21 36.39 -2.97
N PRO A 205 -3.09 35.65 -2.30
CA PRO A 205 -4.29 35.08 -2.92
C PRO A 205 -5.25 36.17 -3.44
N LYS A 206 -5.84 35.96 -4.63
CA LYS A 206 -6.87 36.83 -5.24
C LYS A 206 -7.91 36.05 -6.03
N ASP A 207 -7.51 34.98 -6.73
CA ASP A 207 -8.39 34.22 -7.65
C ASP A 207 -8.74 32.80 -7.14
N VAL A 208 -8.24 32.39 -5.96
CA VAL A 208 -8.37 31.04 -5.41
C VAL A 208 -9.84 30.64 -5.20
N THR A 209 -10.66 31.55 -4.64
CA THR A 209 -12.10 31.32 -4.44
C THR A 209 -12.81 31.06 -5.77
N ALA A 210 -12.47 31.83 -6.81
CA ALA A 210 -13.04 31.64 -8.15
C ALA A 210 -12.58 30.33 -8.81
N SER A 211 -11.36 29.88 -8.54
CA SER A 211 -10.86 28.57 -8.95
C SER A 211 -11.60 27.45 -8.23
N MET A 212 -11.67 27.51 -6.91
CA MET A 212 -12.39 26.50 -6.11
C MET A 212 -13.86 26.35 -6.49
N ALA A 213 -14.53 27.47 -6.85
CA ALA A 213 -15.92 27.43 -7.29
C ALA A 213 -16.15 26.59 -8.57
N LYS A 214 -15.11 26.31 -9.33
CA LYS A 214 -15.17 25.47 -10.56
C LYS A 214 -14.88 23.99 -10.31
N ILE A 215 -14.33 23.63 -9.16
CA ILE A 215 -14.03 22.25 -8.83
C ILE A 215 -15.33 21.46 -8.67
N ASP A 216 -15.44 20.34 -9.33
CA ASP A 216 -16.52 19.36 -9.21
C ASP A 216 -15.97 17.95 -8.96
N HIS A 217 -16.85 16.97 -8.87
CA HIS A 217 -16.50 15.57 -8.66
C HIS A 217 -15.65 14.98 -9.81
N GLY A 218 -15.82 15.46 -11.04
CA GLY A 218 -15.09 14.99 -12.23
C GLY A 218 -13.71 15.62 -12.38
N THR A 219 -13.43 16.73 -11.65
CA THR A 219 -12.11 17.40 -11.69
C THR A 219 -11.01 16.44 -11.27
N VAL A 220 -9.98 16.32 -12.11
CA VAL A 220 -8.82 15.46 -11.83
C VAL A 220 -7.95 16.08 -10.75
N ALA A 221 -7.71 15.34 -9.68
CA ALA A 221 -6.91 15.79 -8.54
C ALA A 221 -5.47 15.24 -8.56
N LYS A 222 -5.31 13.96 -8.96
CA LYS A 222 -4.00 13.30 -8.98
C LYS A 222 -3.83 12.37 -10.18
N TYR A 223 -2.58 12.08 -10.50
CA TYR A 223 -2.17 10.94 -11.32
C TYR A 223 -1.29 10.03 -10.46
N LEU A 224 -1.78 8.84 -10.12
CA LEU A 224 -1.01 7.87 -9.35
C LEU A 224 -0.47 6.79 -10.29
N PHE A 225 0.85 6.56 -10.24
CA PHE A 225 1.49 5.61 -11.13
C PHE A 225 1.59 4.22 -10.49
N THR A 226 1.15 3.20 -11.23
CA THR A 226 1.25 1.81 -10.80
C THR A 226 2.25 1.07 -11.69
N SER A 227 3.11 0.26 -11.08
CA SER A 227 3.92 -0.71 -11.82
C SER A 227 3.01 -1.83 -12.32
N GLY A 228 2.46 -1.67 -13.52
CA GLY A 228 1.66 -2.71 -14.14
C GLY A 228 2.47 -3.99 -14.39
N SER A 229 1.79 -5.12 -14.57
CA SER A 229 2.39 -6.41 -14.96
C SER A 229 3.18 -6.36 -16.28
N THR A 230 3.11 -5.27 -17.01
CA THR A 230 3.72 -5.07 -18.34
C THR A 230 4.98 -4.21 -18.34
N GLY A 231 5.51 -3.84 -17.18
CA GLY A 231 6.82 -3.18 -17.04
C GLY A 231 6.78 -1.68 -16.75
N MET A 232 6.29 -0.83 -17.65
CA MET A 232 6.30 0.63 -17.44
C MET A 232 5.08 1.10 -16.62
N PRO A 233 5.26 2.08 -15.72
CA PRO A 233 4.18 2.57 -14.86
C PRO A 233 3.02 3.18 -15.67
N LYS A 234 1.78 2.87 -15.26
CA LYS A 234 0.56 3.44 -15.84
C LYS A 234 0.04 4.55 -14.94
N GLY A 235 -0.27 5.71 -15.49
CA GLY A 235 -0.87 6.81 -14.76
C GLY A 235 -2.37 6.60 -14.56
N VAL A 236 -2.78 6.31 -13.35
CA VAL A 236 -4.20 6.14 -12.98
C VAL A 236 -4.79 7.51 -12.67
N VAL A 237 -5.85 7.89 -13.38
CA VAL A 237 -6.56 9.14 -13.15
C VAL A 237 -7.32 9.07 -11.83
N GLN A 238 -7.09 10.02 -10.95
CA GLN A 238 -7.76 10.15 -9.65
C GLN A 238 -8.59 11.43 -9.65
N THR A 239 -9.92 11.29 -9.65
CA THR A 239 -10.83 12.44 -9.55
C THR A 239 -11.16 12.76 -8.10
N HIS A 240 -11.68 13.96 -7.85
CA HIS A 240 -12.19 14.28 -6.51
C HIS A 240 -13.32 13.33 -6.09
N LEU A 241 -14.19 12.88 -7.02
CA LEU A 241 -15.24 11.90 -6.73
C LEU A 241 -14.68 10.65 -6.05
N MET A 242 -13.64 10.06 -6.64
CA MET A 242 -13.05 8.82 -6.11
C MET A 242 -12.61 8.97 -4.65
N MET A 243 -11.99 10.11 -4.33
CA MET A 243 -11.43 10.36 -3.00
C MET A 243 -12.52 10.72 -1.97
N VAL A 244 -13.50 11.55 -2.31
CA VAL A 244 -14.57 11.91 -1.38
C VAL A 244 -15.57 10.76 -1.20
N ALA A 245 -15.72 9.89 -2.21
CA ALA A 245 -16.60 8.73 -2.13
C ALA A 245 -16.09 7.69 -1.12
N VAL A 246 -14.78 7.40 -1.09
CA VAL A 246 -14.25 6.47 -0.10
C VAL A 246 -14.37 7.02 1.33
N VAL A 247 -14.18 8.33 1.51
CA VAL A 247 -14.41 9.01 2.79
C VAL A 247 -15.88 8.87 3.22
N ALA A 248 -16.81 9.21 2.33
CA ALA A 248 -18.24 9.12 2.62
C ALA A 248 -18.70 7.68 2.90
N ALA A 249 -18.14 6.70 2.20
CA ALA A 249 -18.44 5.29 2.42
C ALA A 249 -17.96 4.78 3.79
N GLN A 250 -16.78 5.22 4.22
CA GLN A 250 -16.26 4.90 5.56
C GLN A 250 -17.09 5.57 6.67
N GLU A 251 -17.44 6.84 6.51
CA GLU A 251 -18.32 7.56 7.46
C GLU A 251 -19.70 6.89 7.55
N ALA A 252 -20.26 6.42 6.44
CA ALA A 252 -21.54 5.72 6.42
C ALA A 252 -21.57 4.44 7.28
N LEU A 253 -20.41 3.83 7.51
CA LEU A 253 -20.28 2.64 8.35
C LEU A 253 -20.06 2.98 9.84
N ARG A 254 -19.77 4.23 10.21
CA ARG A 254 -19.54 4.62 11.59
C ARG A 254 -20.84 4.55 12.40
N THR A 255 -20.75 4.09 13.65
CA THR A 255 -21.88 4.02 14.60
C THR A 255 -21.85 5.10 15.68
N GLU A 256 -20.70 5.74 15.88
CA GLU A 256 -20.49 6.75 16.92
C GLU A 256 -20.15 8.08 16.27
N GLU A 257 -20.74 9.16 16.80
CA GLU A 257 -20.29 10.51 16.47
C GLU A 257 -18.88 10.73 17.06
N PRO A 258 -17.99 11.41 16.33
CA PRO A 258 -16.66 11.75 16.86
C PRO A 258 -16.78 12.59 18.13
N ASP A 259 -16.04 12.24 19.19
CA ASP A 259 -15.89 13.12 20.35
C ASP A 259 -15.14 14.40 19.91
N PRO A 260 -15.73 15.59 20.00
CA PRO A 260 -15.09 16.83 19.58
C PRO A 260 -13.82 17.16 20.37
N ASN A 261 -13.68 16.57 21.58
CA ASN A 261 -12.52 16.76 22.45
C ASN A 261 -11.40 15.75 22.18
N GLU A 262 -11.69 14.67 21.45
CA GLU A 262 -10.71 13.64 21.10
C GLU A 262 -10.12 13.96 19.72
N ILE A 263 -8.88 14.43 19.67
CA ILE A 263 -8.17 14.68 18.42
C ILE A 263 -7.57 13.37 17.93
N PRO A 264 -8.03 12.81 16.78
CA PRO A 264 -7.43 11.63 16.23
C PRO A 264 -5.96 11.90 15.86
N GLN A 265 -5.08 10.99 16.26
CA GLN A 265 -3.66 11.05 15.94
C GLN A 265 -3.29 9.84 15.10
N GLY A 266 -2.72 10.07 13.93
CA GLY A 266 -2.19 9.06 13.04
C GLY A 266 -0.67 9.10 12.99
N LEU A 267 -0.04 7.95 12.77
CA LEU A 267 1.39 7.83 12.48
C LEU A 267 1.52 7.18 11.10
N GLU A 268 2.15 7.88 10.14
CA GLU A 268 2.17 7.47 8.73
C GLU A 268 3.58 7.47 8.15
N TRP A 269 4.07 6.29 7.77
CA TRP A 269 5.35 6.11 7.08
C TRP A 269 5.19 5.78 5.58
N MET A 270 4.01 5.29 5.19
CA MET A 270 3.77 4.90 3.79
C MET A 270 3.73 6.14 2.89
N PRO A 271 4.33 6.06 1.70
CA PRO A 271 4.45 7.22 0.83
C PRO A 271 3.14 7.64 0.17
N TRP A 272 2.94 8.94 -0.03
CA TRP A 272 1.72 9.52 -0.58
C TRP A 272 1.53 9.35 -2.10
N ASN A 273 2.49 8.76 -2.78
CA ASN A 273 2.27 8.27 -4.15
C ASN A 273 1.43 6.98 -4.18
N HIS A 274 1.08 6.39 -3.02
CA HIS A 274 0.18 5.25 -2.89
C HIS A 274 -1.20 5.68 -2.39
N ILE A 275 -2.24 5.00 -2.90
CA ILE A 275 -3.63 5.30 -2.50
C ILE A 275 -3.89 5.11 -1.01
N SER A 276 -3.28 4.08 -0.39
CA SER A 276 -3.49 3.80 1.04
C SER A 276 -3.12 5.00 1.91
N ALA A 277 -1.91 5.53 1.74
CA ALA A 277 -1.43 6.67 2.51
C ALA A 277 -1.90 8.01 1.92
N GLY A 278 -1.69 8.22 0.61
CA GLY A 278 -1.93 9.52 -0.04
C GLY A 278 -3.40 9.86 -0.28
N ASN A 279 -4.29 8.87 -0.26
CA ASN A 279 -5.72 9.10 -0.42
C ASN A 279 -6.50 8.61 0.81
N ILE A 280 -6.42 7.32 1.17
CA ILE A 280 -7.28 6.76 2.22
C ILE A 280 -6.90 7.29 3.60
N SER A 281 -5.65 7.11 4.05
CA SER A 281 -5.20 7.60 5.35
C SER A 281 -5.21 9.13 5.44
N PHE A 282 -4.66 9.81 4.43
CA PHE A 282 -4.59 11.27 4.40
C PHE A 282 -5.97 11.92 4.45
N ASN A 283 -6.88 11.52 3.53
CA ASN A 283 -8.21 12.11 3.46
C ASN A 283 -9.10 11.68 4.63
N GLY A 284 -8.93 10.45 5.15
CA GLY A 284 -9.62 9.99 6.35
C GLY A 284 -9.23 10.79 7.59
N SER A 285 -7.93 11.04 7.79
CA SER A 285 -7.42 11.89 8.87
C SER A 285 -7.88 13.34 8.71
N LEU A 286 -7.81 13.87 7.49
CA LEU A 286 -8.33 15.20 7.16
C LEU A 286 -9.82 15.32 7.50
N ASN A 287 -10.65 14.34 7.08
CA ASN A 287 -12.08 14.35 7.37
C ASN A 287 -12.38 14.32 8.87
N ALA A 288 -11.60 13.57 9.62
CA ALA A 288 -11.73 13.48 11.07
C ALA A 288 -11.18 14.73 11.82
N GLY A 289 -10.60 15.70 11.13
CA GLY A 289 -9.92 16.84 11.74
C GLY A 289 -8.73 16.40 12.62
N GLY A 290 -8.09 15.30 12.25
CA GLY A 290 -6.99 14.68 13.00
C GLY A 290 -5.62 15.30 12.72
N THR A 291 -4.62 14.87 13.48
CA THR A 291 -3.20 15.19 13.27
C THR A 291 -2.49 14.00 12.63
N ILE A 292 -1.81 14.21 11.52
CA ILE A 292 -0.95 13.22 10.86
C ILE A 292 0.48 13.44 11.31
N HIS A 293 1.07 12.48 11.99
CA HIS A 293 2.51 12.49 12.32
C HIS A 293 3.25 11.70 11.22
N LEU A 294 4.19 12.36 10.55
CA LEU A 294 5.00 11.74 9.52
C LEU A 294 6.12 10.93 10.18
N ASP A 295 6.12 9.64 9.91
CA ASP A 295 7.10 8.70 10.46
C ASP A 295 8.26 8.51 9.49
N ALA A 296 9.46 8.88 9.90
CA ALA A 296 10.68 8.58 9.17
C ALA A 296 11.12 7.11 9.33
N GLY A 297 10.55 6.41 10.31
CA GLY A 297 10.75 5.00 10.54
C GLY A 297 10.10 4.14 9.45
N LYS A 298 10.64 2.93 9.26
CA LYS A 298 10.10 1.94 8.34
C LYS A 298 10.33 0.55 8.91
N PRO A 299 9.51 -0.46 8.57
CA PRO A 299 9.73 -1.83 9.00
C PRO A 299 10.91 -2.47 8.21
N LEU A 300 12.08 -1.92 8.42
CA LEU A 300 13.36 -2.33 7.86
C LEU A 300 14.42 -2.31 8.96
N PRO A 301 15.45 -3.17 8.88
CA PRO A 301 16.54 -3.20 9.86
C PRO A 301 17.18 -1.82 10.08
N GLY A 302 17.29 -1.41 11.34
CA GLY A 302 17.89 -0.13 11.75
C GLY A 302 17.02 1.11 11.52
N MET A 303 15.82 0.97 10.93
CA MET A 303 14.91 2.10 10.70
C MET A 303 13.66 2.07 11.58
N PHE A 304 13.27 0.93 12.12
CA PHE A 304 12.04 0.79 12.89
C PHE A 304 12.10 1.40 14.30
N ASP A 305 13.30 1.61 14.82
CA ASP A 305 13.49 2.26 16.13
C ASP A 305 12.91 3.68 16.17
N GLU A 306 12.89 4.38 15.04
CA GLU A 306 12.25 5.69 14.94
C GLU A 306 10.71 5.58 15.07
N THR A 307 10.09 4.58 14.44
CA THR A 307 8.65 4.27 14.63
C THR A 307 8.35 3.98 16.10
N ILE A 308 9.20 3.18 16.77
CA ILE A 308 9.04 2.87 18.19
C ILE A 308 9.18 4.14 19.05
N ARG A 309 10.16 4.99 18.77
CA ARG A 309 10.33 6.29 19.43
C ARG A 309 9.05 7.14 19.28
N ASN A 310 8.50 7.21 18.07
CA ASN A 310 7.30 7.98 17.81
C ASN A 310 6.08 7.43 18.57
N LEU A 311 5.89 6.11 18.63
CA LEU A 311 4.81 5.46 19.36
C LEU A 311 4.93 5.57 20.89
N ARG A 312 6.11 5.87 21.43
CA ARG A 312 6.26 6.22 22.84
C ARG A 312 5.74 7.64 23.17
N GLU A 313 5.64 8.50 22.18
CA GLU A 313 5.12 9.88 22.34
C GLU A 313 3.65 9.98 21.91
N ILE A 314 3.21 9.16 20.96
CA ILE A 314 1.89 9.21 20.32
C ILE A 314 1.07 7.97 20.69
N SER A 315 -0.18 8.19 21.15
CA SER A 315 -1.16 7.12 21.37
C SER A 315 -2.26 7.22 20.30
N PRO A 316 -2.17 6.44 19.20
CA PRO A 316 -3.15 6.52 18.12
C PRO A 316 -4.51 5.92 18.53
N LEU A 317 -5.61 6.49 17.98
CA LEU A 317 -6.94 5.88 18.08
C LEU A 317 -7.10 4.69 17.15
N VAL A 318 -6.48 4.78 15.99
CA VAL A 318 -6.42 3.75 14.96
C VAL A 318 -4.99 3.68 14.46
N PHE A 319 -4.46 2.48 14.35
CA PHE A 319 -3.16 2.26 13.73
C PHE A 319 -3.33 1.39 12.48
N GLY A 320 -2.94 1.94 11.34
CA GLY A 320 -2.96 1.24 10.05
C GLY A 320 -1.55 1.03 9.49
N SER A 321 -1.23 -0.21 9.07
CA SER A 321 0.08 -0.48 8.49
C SER A 321 0.10 -1.75 7.63
N ALA A 322 1.24 -2.01 6.97
CA ALA A 322 1.50 -3.27 6.31
C ALA A 322 1.75 -4.39 7.36
N PRO A 323 1.40 -5.66 7.07
CA PRO A 323 1.56 -6.78 8.01
C PRO A 323 2.95 -6.93 8.62
N ILE A 324 4.00 -6.65 7.86
CA ILE A 324 5.39 -6.72 8.36
C ILE A 324 5.64 -5.77 9.54
N ALA A 325 5.04 -4.57 9.53
CA ALA A 325 5.19 -3.63 10.62
C ALA A 325 4.58 -4.13 11.93
N PHE A 326 3.48 -4.91 11.84
CA PHE A 326 2.85 -5.52 13.01
C PHE A 326 3.76 -6.56 13.67
N GLY A 327 4.51 -7.35 12.90
CA GLY A 327 5.51 -8.27 13.45
C GLY A 327 6.60 -7.54 14.23
N TRP A 328 7.21 -6.52 13.63
CA TRP A 328 8.25 -5.72 14.28
C TRP A 328 7.73 -4.98 15.53
N LEU A 329 6.49 -4.50 15.45
CA LEU A 329 5.86 -3.82 16.60
C LEU A 329 5.54 -4.81 17.73
N ALA A 330 5.08 -6.02 17.41
CA ALA A 330 4.87 -7.07 18.41
C ALA A 330 6.17 -7.42 19.12
N ASP A 331 7.27 -7.64 18.37
CA ASP A 331 8.61 -7.89 18.93
C ASP A 331 9.07 -6.78 19.89
N ALA A 332 8.77 -5.53 19.57
CA ALA A 332 9.12 -4.40 20.43
C ALA A 332 8.26 -4.35 21.70
N MET A 333 6.93 -4.52 21.57
CA MET A 333 5.99 -4.46 22.70
C MET A 333 6.11 -5.65 23.66
N GLU A 334 6.58 -6.80 23.21
CA GLU A 334 6.87 -7.95 24.07
C GLU A 334 8.06 -7.67 25.03
N ARG A 335 8.96 -6.80 24.61
CA ARG A 335 10.15 -6.39 25.41
C ARG A 335 9.95 -5.10 26.19
N ASP A 336 8.93 -4.31 25.85
CA ASP A 336 8.68 -2.98 26.41
C ASP A 336 7.18 -2.82 26.75
N ALA A 337 6.88 -3.03 28.05
CA ALA A 337 5.52 -2.93 28.56
C ALA A 337 4.97 -1.50 28.50
N ASP A 338 5.82 -0.48 28.69
CA ASP A 338 5.41 0.93 28.65
C ASP A 338 4.99 1.34 27.22
N LEU A 339 5.75 0.90 26.21
CA LEU A 339 5.39 1.06 24.81
C LEU A 339 4.05 0.37 24.50
N ARG A 340 3.89 -0.89 24.95
CA ARG A 340 2.66 -1.66 24.75
C ARG A 340 1.46 -0.94 25.33
N ASP A 341 1.53 -0.54 26.60
CA ASP A 341 0.42 0.07 27.32
C ASP A 341 0.07 1.44 26.73
N ARG A 342 1.07 2.21 26.31
CA ARG A 342 0.87 3.46 25.60
C ARG A 342 0.24 3.27 24.23
N PHE A 343 0.67 2.26 23.46
CA PHE A 343 0.10 1.96 22.16
C PHE A 343 -1.39 1.61 22.25
N PHE A 344 -1.77 0.76 23.22
CA PHE A 344 -3.16 0.34 23.38
C PHE A 344 -4.04 1.31 24.19
N ALA A 345 -3.46 2.33 24.84
CA ALA A 345 -4.18 3.21 25.78
C ALA A 345 -5.46 3.83 25.18
N LYS A 346 -5.40 4.32 23.95
CA LYS A 346 -6.52 4.94 23.22
C LYS A 346 -7.01 4.13 22.03
N MET A 347 -6.36 3.00 21.74
CA MET A 347 -6.62 2.21 20.53
C MET A 347 -8.04 1.68 20.49
N LYS A 348 -8.79 2.03 19.43
CA LYS A 348 -10.13 1.50 19.14
C LYS A 348 -10.04 0.22 18.31
N TYR A 349 -9.25 0.24 17.24
CA TYR A 349 -8.97 -0.92 16.39
C TYR A 349 -7.66 -0.72 15.63
N VAL A 350 -7.12 -1.78 15.09
CA VAL A 350 -5.98 -1.73 14.15
C VAL A 350 -6.42 -2.17 12.76
N ALA A 351 -5.76 -1.61 11.72
CA ALA A 351 -6.06 -1.90 10.33
C ALA A 351 -4.80 -2.38 9.60
N TYR A 352 -4.93 -3.39 8.78
CA TYR A 352 -3.84 -3.83 7.91
C TYR A 352 -4.31 -3.90 6.45
N GLY A 353 -3.36 -3.78 5.53
CA GLY A 353 -3.65 -3.85 4.11
C GLY A 353 -2.42 -4.15 3.27
N GLY A 354 -2.62 -4.38 1.97
CA GLY A 354 -1.56 -4.63 1.00
C GLY A 354 -1.03 -6.07 0.99
N ALA A 355 -1.15 -6.83 2.08
CA ALA A 355 -0.79 -8.25 2.18
C ALA A 355 -1.61 -8.96 3.25
N THR A 356 -1.53 -10.28 3.31
CA THR A 356 -2.21 -11.08 4.34
C THR A 356 -1.42 -11.04 5.65
N LEU A 357 -2.11 -10.79 6.76
CA LEU A 357 -1.56 -10.93 8.11
C LEU A 357 -1.46 -12.42 8.46
N SER A 358 -0.36 -12.85 9.08
CA SER A 358 -0.24 -14.23 9.57
C SER A 358 -1.06 -14.44 10.84
N GLN A 359 -1.51 -15.69 11.07
CA GLN A 359 -2.24 -16.06 12.28
C GLN A 359 -1.40 -15.86 13.55
N ASP A 360 -0.10 -16.16 13.49
CA ASP A 360 0.84 -15.94 14.58
C ASP A 360 0.90 -14.46 15.02
N ILE A 361 1.08 -13.54 14.08
CA ILE A 361 1.09 -12.09 14.37
C ILE A 361 -0.26 -11.66 14.96
N TYR A 362 -1.37 -12.16 14.43
CA TYR A 362 -2.70 -11.90 15.00
C TYR A 362 -2.77 -12.32 16.47
N GLU A 363 -2.38 -13.57 16.80
CA GLU A 363 -2.44 -14.11 18.16
C GLU A 363 -1.54 -13.36 19.13
N ARG A 364 -0.32 -13.02 18.71
CA ARG A 364 0.62 -12.17 19.49
C ARG A 364 0.02 -10.79 19.79
N PHE A 365 -0.57 -10.14 18.79
CA PHE A 365 -1.24 -8.85 18.98
C PHE A 365 -2.42 -8.93 19.93
N GLN A 366 -3.22 -10.00 19.88
CA GLN A 366 -4.32 -10.22 20.84
C GLN A 366 -3.78 -10.42 22.26
N ALA A 367 -2.71 -11.20 22.42
CA ALA A 367 -2.08 -11.40 23.74
C ALA A 367 -1.56 -10.09 24.34
N LEU A 368 -0.92 -9.25 23.51
CA LEU A 368 -0.42 -7.92 23.92
C LEU A 368 -1.56 -6.97 24.29
N ALA A 369 -2.64 -6.95 23.51
CA ALA A 369 -3.82 -6.12 23.81
C ALA A 369 -4.49 -6.54 25.11
N ILE A 370 -4.66 -7.85 25.35
CA ILE A 370 -5.21 -8.41 26.58
C ILE A 370 -4.32 -8.06 27.79
N ALA A 371 -3.00 -8.21 27.65
CA ALA A 371 -2.04 -7.88 28.71
C ALA A 371 -2.09 -6.39 29.10
N SER A 372 -2.38 -5.51 28.15
CA SER A 372 -2.48 -4.06 28.38
C SER A 372 -3.84 -3.59 28.87
N THR A 373 -4.93 -4.13 28.31
CA THR A 373 -6.28 -3.56 28.47
C THR A 373 -7.29 -4.53 29.07
N GLY A 374 -6.95 -5.80 29.24
CA GLY A 374 -7.88 -6.86 29.60
C GLY A 374 -8.85 -7.28 28.48
N MET A 375 -8.75 -6.69 27.29
CA MET A 375 -9.65 -6.92 26.17
C MET A 375 -8.88 -7.24 24.89
N ARG A 376 -9.52 -7.97 23.97
CA ARG A 376 -8.99 -8.16 22.60
C ARG A 376 -9.18 -6.89 21.80
N ILE A 377 -8.31 -6.67 20.81
CA ILE A 377 -8.40 -5.52 19.89
C ILE A 377 -8.99 -5.94 18.54
N PRO A 378 -10.01 -5.24 17.99
CA PRO A 378 -10.50 -5.52 16.64
C PRO A 378 -9.39 -5.29 15.61
N LEU A 379 -9.19 -6.25 14.70
CA LEU A 379 -8.34 -6.11 13.53
C LEU A 379 -9.22 -6.02 12.28
N THR A 380 -9.05 -4.94 11.54
CA THR A 380 -9.77 -4.68 10.29
C THR A 380 -8.80 -4.77 9.11
N THR A 381 -9.35 -4.92 7.92
CA THR A 381 -8.57 -4.82 6.67
C THR A 381 -9.41 -4.13 5.62
N MET A 382 -8.74 -3.42 4.71
CA MET A 382 -9.36 -2.82 3.53
C MET A 382 -8.65 -3.35 2.30
N TYR A 383 -9.42 -3.73 1.29
CA TYR A 383 -8.93 -4.21 0.01
C TYR A 383 -9.35 -3.27 -1.13
N GLY A 384 -8.49 -3.15 -2.12
CA GLY A 384 -8.67 -2.34 -3.32
C GLY A 384 -7.38 -2.19 -4.10
N ALA A 385 -7.43 -1.37 -5.13
CA ALA A 385 -6.31 -1.08 -6.02
C ALA A 385 -6.19 0.42 -6.25
N THR A 386 -5.10 0.88 -6.86
CA THR A 386 -4.94 2.30 -7.21
C THR A 386 -6.10 2.78 -8.10
N GLU A 387 -6.61 1.92 -8.95
CA GLU A 387 -7.69 2.16 -9.88
C GLU A 387 -9.07 2.22 -9.22
N THR A 388 -9.20 1.74 -7.99
CA THR A 388 -10.52 1.57 -7.36
C THR A 388 -10.65 2.20 -5.99
N GLN A 389 -9.56 2.74 -5.43
CA GLN A 389 -9.46 3.08 -4.01
C GLN A 389 -9.73 1.85 -3.12
N GLY A 390 -10.19 2.05 -1.87
CA GLY A 390 -10.74 0.98 -1.06
C GLY A 390 -12.14 0.61 -1.55
N ILE A 391 -12.38 -0.67 -1.78
CA ILE A 391 -13.68 -1.18 -2.27
C ILE A 391 -14.38 -2.09 -1.28
N THR A 392 -13.61 -2.78 -0.44
CA THR A 392 -14.16 -3.61 0.64
C THR A 392 -13.45 -3.35 1.95
N VAL A 393 -14.12 -3.67 3.03
CA VAL A 393 -13.60 -3.51 4.40
C VAL A 393 -14.14 -4.62 5.29
N VAL A 394 -13.33 -5.07 6.26
CA VAL A 394 -13.81 -5.87 7.38
C VAL A 394 -14.28 -4.91 8.47
N HIS A 395 -15.57 -4.83 8.69
CA HIS A 395 -16.19 -3.91 9.65
C HIS A 395 -17.04 -4.65 10.71
N TRP A 396 -16.65 -5.87 11.02
CA TRP A 396 -17.24 -6.69 12.09
C TRP A 396 -16.14 -7.39 12.90
N LEU A 397 -16.48 -7.84 14.09
CA LEU A 397 -15.57 -8.58 14.95
C LEU A 397 -15.31 -9.98 14.37
N THR A 398 -14.05 -10.33 14.18
CA THR A 398 -13.63 -11.61 13.63
C THR A 398 -12.28 -12.06 14.19
N GLU A 399 -12.08 -13.36 14.32
CA GLU A 399 -10.79 -14.00 14.64
C GLU A 399 -10.07 -14.46 13.36
N ARG A 400 -10.72 -14.33 12.21
CA ARG A 400 -10.19 -14.82 10.95
C ARG A 400 -9.32 -13.76 10.30
N VAL A 401 -8.10 -14.13 9.97
CA VAL A 401 -7.19 -13.35 9.12
C VAL A 401 -7.36 -13.72 7.64
N GLY A 402 -6.86 -12.87 6.74
CA GLY A 402 -6.91 -13.09 5.29
C GLY A 402 -8.25 -12.75 4.63
N LEU A 403 -9.17 -12.13 5.38
CA LEU A 403 -10.39 -11.56 4.80
C LEU A 403 -10.05 -10.35 3.93
N VAL A 404 -10.76 -10.19 2.83
CA VAL A 404 -10.80 -8.93 2.07
C VAL A 404 -12.01 -8.08 2.41
N GLY A 405 -12.95 -8.63 3.19
CA GLY A 405 -14.12 -7.91 3.69
C GLY A 405 -15.33 -7.97 2.76
N LEU A 406 -16.21 -7.00 2.92
CA LEU A 406 -17.45 -6.82 2.15
C LEU A 406 -17.47 -5.45 1.49
N PRO A 407 -18.28 -5.26 0.42
CA PRO A 407 -18.34 -3.99 -0.29
C PRO A 407 -18.65 -2.81 0.62
N LEU A 408 -17.90 -1.73 0.44
CA LEU A 408 -18.23 -0.42 1.02
C LEU A 408 -19.57 0.10 0.47
N PRO A 409 -20.30 0.93 1.21
CA PRO A 409 -21.50 1.61 0.70
C PRO A 409 -21.24 2.30 -0.64
N GLY A 410 -22.17 2.10 -1.59
CA GLY A 410 -22.07 2.63 -2.96
C GLY A 410 -21.19 1.81 -3.91
N ILE A 411 -20.60 0.71 -3.46
CA ILE A 411 -19.77 -0.20 -4.27
C ILE A 411 -20.56 -1.49 -4.56
N THR A 412 -20.47 -1.93 -5.81
CA THR A 412 -20.96 -3.26 -6.23
C THR A 412 -19.78 -4.09 -6.73
N LEU A 413 -19.59 -5.26 -6.16
CA LEU A 413 -18.70 -6.29 -6.69
C LEU A 413 -19.48 -7.21 -7.62
N LYS A 414 -18.83 -7.62 -8.71
CA LYS A 414 -19.29 -8.66 -9.64
C LYS A 414 -18.25 -9.76 -9.62
N LEU A 415 -18.59 -10.91 -9.08
CA LEU A 415 -17.74 -12.10 -9.05
C LEU A 415 -18.08 -12.96 -10.26
N VAL A 416 -17.13 -13.10 -11.19
CA VAL A 416 -17.34 -13.79 -12.49
C VAL A 416 -16.58 -15.11 -12.48
N PRO A 417 -17.24 -16.25 -12.79
CA PRO A 417 -16.57 -17.52 -12.92
C PRO A 417 -15.41 -17.48 -13.93
N ASN A 418 -14.22 -17.85 -13.49
CA ASN A 418 -13.03 -17.95 -14.32
C ASN A 418 -12.26 -19.23 -13.93
N GLY A 419 -12.51 -20.30 -14.66
CA GLY A 419 -12.05 -21.65 -14.31
C GLY A 419 -12.65 -22.12 -12.99
N LYS A 420 -11.81 -22.32 -11.97
CA LYS A 420 -12.24 -22.74 -10.60
C LYS A 420 -12.36 -21.55 -9.63
N LYS A 421 -12.10 -20.33 -10.09
CA LYS A 421 -12.08 -19.12 -9.28
C LYS A 421 -13.21 -18.17 -9.67
N LEU A 422 -13.47 -17.20 -8.81
CA LEU A 422 -14.36 -16.09 -9.07
C LEU A 422 -13.53 -14.80 -9.22
N GLU A 423 -13.42 -14.29 -10.43
CA GLU A 423 -12.74 -13.02 -10.72
C GLU A 423 -13.53 -11.85 -10.16
N VAL A 424 -12.83 -10.97 -9.44
CA VAL A 424 -13.42 -9.77 -8.85
C VAL A 424 -13.44 -8.64 -9.86
N ARG A 425 -14.65 -8.14 -10.16
CA ARG A 425 -14.88 -6.90 -10.89
C ARG A 425 -15.65 -5.92 -10.02
N VAL A 426 -15.45 -4.63 -10.22
CA VAL A 426 -16.00 -3.61 -9.34
C VAL A 426 -16.59 -2.44 -10.11
N LYS A 427 -17.70 -1.91 -9.60
CA LYS A 427 -18.34 -0.69 -10.08
C LYS A 427 -18.75 0.20 -8.90
N GLY A 428 -18.52 1.50 -9.03
CA GLY A 428 -18.88 2.47 -8.00
C GLY A 428 -18.15 3.80 -8.18
N PRO A 429 -18.46 4.80 -7.36
CA PRO A 429 -17.89 6.15 -7.49
C PRO A 429 -16.40 6.23 -7.16
N THR A 430 -15.82 5.19 -6.54
CA THR A 430 -14.39 5.12 -6.20
C THR A 430 -13.53 4.61 -7.36
N VAL A 431 -14.15 4.14 -8.46
CA VAL A 431 -13.44 3.55 -9.61
C VAL A 431 -12.94 4.65 -10.55
N THR A 432 -11.70 4.50 -11.01
CA THR A 432 -11.07 5.44 -11.96
C THR A 432 -11.84 5.56 -13.28
N PRO A 433 -11.87 6.72 -13.91
CA PRO A 433 -12.36 6.85 -15.29
C PRO A 433 -11.39 6.22 -16.31
N GLY A 434 -10.14 5.89 -15.91
CA GLY A 434 -9.19 5.25 -16.80
C GLY A 434 -7.73 5.66 -16.55
N TYR A 435 -6.91 5.37 -17.55
CA TYR A 435 -5.46 5.61 -17.54
C TYR A 435 -5.10 6.83 -18.39
N LEU A 436 -4.25 7.71 -17.83
CA LEU A 436 -3.76 8.92 -18.48
C LEU A 436 -3.13 8.60 -19.84
N ASN A 437 -3.63 9.24 -20.90
CA ASN A 437 -3.17 9.08 -22.29
C ASN A 437 -3.16 7.63 -22.82
N ARG A 438 -3.94 6.72 -22.20
CA ARG A 438 -3.99 5.30 -22.59
C ARG A 438 -5.43 4.79 -22.74
N PRO A 439 -6.17 5.30 -23.76
CA PRO A 439 -7.54 4.83 -24.03
C PRO A 439 -7.59 3.34 -24.36
N ASP A 440 -6.53 2.79 -24.99
CA ASP A 440 -6.38 1.38 -25.29
C ASP A 440 -6.36 0.48 -24.05
N LEU A 441 -5.71 0.94 -22.97
CA LEU A 441 -5.71 0.23 -21.68
C LEU A 441 -7.00 0.45 -20.91
N THR A 442 -7.58 1.65 -21.02
CA THR A 442 -8.82 1.99 -20.35
C THR A 442 -9.96 1.09 -20.87
N GLU A 443 -10.11 0.96 -22.19
CA GLU A 443 -11.13 0.11 -22.81
C GLU A 443 -11.01 -1.36 -22.33
N LYS A 444 -9.78 -1.89 -22.28
CA LYS A 444 -9.52 -3.28 -21.86
C LYS A 444 -9.72 -3.51 -20.36
N ALA A 445 -9.74 -2.46 -19.55
CA ALA A 445 -9.84 -2.56 -18.11
C ALA A 445 -11.28 -2.71 -17.60
N PHE A 446 -12.27 -2.44 -18.45
CA PHE A 446 -13.69 -2.52 -18.11
C PHE A 446 -14.40 -3.61 -18.90
N ASP A 447 -15.36 -4.27 -18.27
CA ASP A 447 -16.24 -5.19 -18.95
C ASP A 447 -17.41 -4.46 -19.64
N GLU A 448 -18.23 -5.22 -20.39
CA GLU A 448 -19.37 -4.71 -21.17
C GLU A 448 -20.44 -4.02 -20.30
N GLU A 449 -20.52 -4.35 -19.00
CA GLU A 449 -21.42 -3.72 -18.04
C GLU A 449 -20.77 -2.51 -17.33
N GLY A 450 -19.51 -2.16 -17.66
CA GLY A 450 -18.75 -1.07 -17.09
C GLY A 450 -18.17 -1.36 -15.70
N TYR A 451 -17.94 -2.63 -15.37
CA TYR A 451 -17.18 -3.03 -14.17
C TYR A 451 -15.69 -3.06 -14.47
N TYR A 452 -14.90 -2.45 -13.61
CA TYR A 452 -13.44 -2.52 -13.68
C TYR A 452 -12.96 -3.93 -13.31
N CYS A 453 -12.12 -4.53 -14.15
CA CYS A 453 -11.55 -5.87 -13.96
C CYS A 453 -10.24 -5.79 -13.17
N LEU A 454 -10.26 -6.21 -11.90
CA LEU A 454 -9.07 -6.15 -11.04
C LEU A 454 -8.00 -7.19 -11.40
N GLY A 455 -8.42 -8.33 -11.99
CA GLY A 455 -7.55 -9.47 -12.24
C GLY A 455 -7.23 -10.28 -10.98
N ASP A 456 -7.88 -9.98 -9.88
CA ASP A 456 -7.83 -10.71 -8.62
C ASP A 456 -9.03 -11.67 -8.51
N ALA A 457 -8.90 -12.74 -7.73
CA ALA A 457 -9.98 -13.64 -7.39
C ALA A 457 -10.33 -13.59 -5.91
N ALA A 458 -11.59 -13.81 -5.60
CA ALA A 458 -12.08 -13.94 -4.23
C ALA A 458 -13.10 -15.07 -4.13
N LYS A 459 -13.33 -15.56 -2.92
CA LYS A 459 -14.36 -16.55 -2.63
C LYS A 459 -15.03 -16.24 -1.30
N PHE A 460 -16.27 -16.68 -1.15
CA PHE A 460 -16.97 -16.57 0.12
C PHE A 460 -16.29 -17.39 1.22
N VAL A 461 -16.30 -16.87 2.44
CA VAL A 461 -15.96 -17.64 3.63
C VAL A 461 -16.97 -18.79 3.81
N ASP A 462 -18.23 -18.48 3.56
CA ASP A 462 -19.37 -19.41 3.61
C ASP A 462 -20.36 -19.03 2.52
N GLU A 463 -20.62 -19.93 1.57
CA GLU A 463 -21.55 -19.70 0.47
C GLU A 463 -23.01 -19.50 0.94
N ASN A 464 -23.36 -20.04 2.11
CA ASN A 464 -24.70 -19.94 2.69
C ASN A 464 -24.86 -18.71 3.60
N ASP A 465 -23.75 -18.09 3.98
CA ASP A 465 -23.73 -16.90 4.83
C ASP A 465 -22.72 -15.86 4.29
N PRO A 466 -23.13 -15.09 3.26
CA PRO A 466 -22.25 -14.11 2.64
C PRO A 466 -21.76 -12.99 3.57
N GLU A 467 -22.46 -12.74 4.69
CA GLU A 467 -22.08 -11.72 5.66
C GLU A 467 -20.82 -12.09 6.46
N LYS A 468 -20.37 -13.37 6.38
CA LYS A 468 -19.04 -13.77 6.86
C LYS A 468 -17.89 -13.23 6.01
N GLY A 469 -18.19 -12.65 4.86
CA GLY A 469 -17.25 -11.93 4.01
C GLY A 469 -16.55 -12.78 2.95
N LEU A 470 -15.60 -12.13 2.30
CA LEU A 470 -14.79 -12.70 1.22
C LEU A 470 -13.35 -12.88 1.69
N VAL A 471 -12.69 -13.91 1.14
CA VAL A 471 -11.24 -14.12 1.25
C VAL A 471 -10.59 -13.98 -0.13
N PHE A 472 -9.36 -13.48 -0.14
CA PHE A 472 -8.54 -13.41 -1.35
C PHE A 472 -8.18 -14.81 -1.85
N ASP A 473 -8.34 -15.04 -3.15
CA ASP A 473 -8.08 -16.33 -3.80
C ASP A 473 -7.01 -16.25 -4.91
N GLY A 474 -6.09 -15.30 -4.77
CA GLY A 474 -4.95 -15.09 -5.68
C GLY A 474 -5.29 -14.20 -6.88
N ARG A 475 -4.31 -14.07 -7.79
CA ARG A 475 -4.49 -13.37 -9.06
C ARG A 475 -4.84 -14.33 -10.16
N VAL A 476 -5.87 -14.00 -10.92
CA VAL A 476 -6.30 -14.82 -12.06
C VAL A 476 -5.21 -14.91 -13.13
N THR A 477 -4.43 -13.85 -13.32
CA THR A 477 -3.41 -13.71 -14.36
C THR A 477 -2.05 -14.34 -13.99
N GLU A 478 -1.83 -14.69 -12.72
CA GLU A 478 -0.56 -15.28 -12.27
C GLU A 478 -0.62 -16.80 -12.19
N ASP A 479 -1.83 -17.37 -12.09
CA ASP A 479 -2.00 -18.81 -12.03
C ASP A 479 -1.66 -19.46 -13.38
N PHE A 480 -1.01 -20.61 -13.33
CA PHE A 480 -0.60 -21.35 -14.51
C PHE A 480 -0.92 -22.84 -14.40
N LYS A 481 -0.76 -23.57 -15.52
CA LYS A 481 -0.88 -25.04 -15.55
C LYS A 481 0.50 -25.68 -15.61
N LEU A 482 0.64 -26.78 -14.89
CA LEU A 482 1.73 -27.73 -15.14
C LEU A 482 1.50 -28.46 -16.48
N ASP A 483 2.50 -29.19 -16.96
CA ASP A 483 2.40 -30.02 -18.17
C ASP A 483 1.31 -31.10 -18.07
N SER A 484 1.02 -31.55 -16.84
CA SER A 484 -0.11 -32.45 -16.52
C SER A 484 -1.49 -31.80 -16.66
N GLY A 485 -1.57 -30.49 -16.95
CA GLY A 485 -2.81 -29.73 -16.98
C GLY A 485 -3.32 -29.30 -15.59
N THR A 486 -2.60 -29.63 -14.52
CA THR A 486 -2.97 -29.26 -13.14
C THR A 486 -2.71 -27.77 -12.89
N TRP A 487 -3.73 -27.04 -12.42
CA TRP A 487 -3.61 -25.62 -12.08
C TRP A 487 -2.79 -25.41 -10.79
N VAL A 488 -1.87 -24.45 -10.82
CA VAL A 488 -1.09 -23.94 -9.70
C VAL A 488 -1.63 -22.58 -9.30
N SER A 489 -2.07 -22.43 -8.06
CA SER A 489 -2.46 -21.15 -7.48
C SER A 489 -1.21 -20.44 -6.94
N VAL A 490 -0.65 -19.57 -7.74
CA VAL A 490 0.64 -18.91 -7.47
C VAL A 490 0.62 -18.12 -6.16
N GLY A 491 -0.38 -17.26 -5.96
CA GLY A 491 -0.45 -16.42 -4.77
C GLY A 491 -0.57 -17.22 -3.48
N THR A 492 -1.38 -18.30 -3.49
CA THR A 492 -1.56 -19.20 -2.33
C THR A 492 -0.26 -19.94 -2.03
N LEU A 493 0.35 -20.53 -3.06
CA LEU A 493 1.57 -21.32 -2.89
C LEU A 493 2.75 -20.45 -2.45
N ARG A 494 2.90 -19.24 -3.00
CA ARG A 494 3.94 -18.30 -2.58
C ARG A 494 3.85 -17.97 -1.10
N ALA A 495 2.67 -17.62 -0.59
CA ALA A 495 2.47 -17.31 0.81
C ALA A 495 2.78 -18.52 1.72
N GLN A 496 2.33 -19.71 1.33
CA GLN A 496 2.59 -20.94 2.05
C GLN A 496 4.08 -21.31 2.04
N ALA A 497 4.76 -21.14 0.91
CA ALA A 497 6.18 -21.43 0.75
C ALA A 497 7.05 -20.52 1.63
N VAL A 498 6.76 -19.22 1.64
CA VAL A 498 7.47 -18.25 2.51
C VAL A 498 7.28 -18.62 3.98
N ASN A 499 6.05 -18.90 4.40
CA ASN A 499 5.74 -19.29 5.78
C ASN A 499 6.44 -20.60 6.18
N ALA A 500 6.48 -21.59 5.30
CA ALA A 500 7.08 -22.91 5.59
C ALA A 500 8.58 -22.82 5.92
N VAL A 501 9.28 -21.87 5.35
CA VAL A 501 10.75 -21.72 5.48
C VAL A 501 11.12 -20.45 6.27
N SER A 502 10.15 -19.85 6.96
CA SER A 502 10.42 -18.71 7.87
C SER A 502 11.41 -19.13 8.99
N PRO A 503 12.36 -18.22 9.41
CA PRO A 503 12.55 -16.85 8.96
C PRO A 503 13.52 -16.68 7.76
N LEU A 504 13.92 -17.80 7.11
CA LEU A 504 14.99 -17.80 6.11
C LEU A 504 14.57 -17.17 4.78
N VAL A 505 13.35 -17.41 4.29
CA VAL A 505 12.87 -16.89 3.01
C VAL A 505 11.99 -15.65 3.24
N GLN A 506 12.39 -14.52 2.64
CA GLN A 506 11.63 -13.27 2.69
C GLN A 506 10.52 -13.23 1.64
N ASP A 507 10.82 -13.72 0.44
CA ASP A 507 9.89 -13.78 -0.69
C ASP A 507 10.37 -14.77 -1.76
N CYS A 508 9.46 -15.17 -2.67
CA CYS A 508 9.82 -16.05 -3.76
C CYS A 508 8.93 -15.82 -4.99
N VAL A 509 9.37 -16.35 -6.14
CA VAL A 509 8.55 -16.53 -7.33
C VAL A 509 8.33 -18.02 -7.58
N VAL A 510 7.11 -18.37 -8.00
CA VAL A 510 6.67 -19.73 -8.25
C VAL A 510 6.84 -20.04 -9.72
N CYS A 511 7.71 -20.99 -10.05
CA CYS A 511 8.03 -21.44 -11.41
C CYS A 511 7.40 -22.80 -11.68
N GLY A 512 6.99 -23.06 -12.94
CA GLY A 512 6.43 -24.37 -13.27
C GLY A 512 5.42 -24.36 -14.42
N GLN A 513 5.19 -23.21 -15.08
CA GLN A 513 4.30 -23.14 -16.24
C GLN A 513 4.78 -24.09 -17.33
N ASP A 514 3.89 -25.03 -17.75
CA ASP A 514 4.16 -26.07 -18.74
C ASP A 514 5.38 -26.96 -18.38
N LYS A 515 5.68 -27.11 -17.08
CA LYS A 515 6.75 -27.95 -16.53
C LYS A 515 6.18 -29.08 -15.68
N PRO A 516 6.95 -30.15 -15.40
CA PRO A 516 6.44 -31.33 -14.69
C PRO A 516 6.23 -31.15 -13.18
N PHE A 517 6.72 -30.06 -12.61
CA PHE A 517 6.61 -29.79 -11.16
C PHE A 517 6.75 -28.30 -10.86
N VAL A 518 6.50 -27.94 -9.60
CA VAL A 518 6.73 -26.58 -9.10
C VAL A 518 8.14 -26.44 -8.56
N GLY A 519 8.84 -25.38 -9.02
CA GLY A 519 10.10 -24.91 -8.47
C GLY A 519 10.00 -23.46 -7.97
N LEU A 520 10.94 -23.04 -7.12
CA LEU A 520 10.98 -21.69 -6.56
C LEU A 520 12.32 -21.01 -6.81
N LEU A 521 12.28 -19.72 -7.17
CA LEU A 521 13.38 -18.78 -6.98
C LEU A 521 13.08 -17.96 -5.73
N ALA A 522 13.92 -18.05 -4.69
CA ALA A 522 13.61 -17.47 -3.38
C ALA A 522 14.70 -16.49 -2.92
N TRP A 523 14.28 -15.35 -2.39
CA TRP A 523 15.19 -14.38 -1.74
C TRP A 523 15.33 -14.69 -0.26
N PRO A 524 16.57 -15.04 0.18
CA PRO A 524 16.82 -15.33 1.58
C PRO A 524 16.95 -14.05 2.41
N ASN A 525 16.56 -14.15 3.69
CA ASN A 525 16.99 -13.26 4.73
C ASN A 525 18.44 -13.61 5.09
N ILE A 526 19.38 -12.80 4.65
CA ILE A 526 20.82 -13.08 4.82
C ILE A 526 21.22 -13.14 6.31
N ALA A 527 20.61 -12.32 7.17
CA ALA A 527 20.88 -12.36 8.60
C ALA A 527 20.42 -13.71 9.22
N ALA A 528 19.19 -14.12 8.96
CA ALA A 528 18.67 -15.41 9.40
C ALA A 528 19.46 -16.59 8.80
N ALA A 529 19.84 -16.49 7.53
CA ALA A 529 20.67 -17.51 6.89
C ALA A 529 22.04 -17.65 7.58
N LYS A 530 22.64 -16.55 7.98
CA LYS A 530 23.92 -16.54 8.73
C LYS A 530 23.79 -17.16 10.13
N GLU A 531 22.68 -16.89 10.82
CA GLU A 531 22.38 -17.55 12.11
C GLU A 531 22.22 -19.07 11.95
N ILE A 532 21.47 -19.52 10.94
CA ILE A 532 21.27 -20.95 10.64
C ILE A 532 22.60 -21.61 10.28
N ALA A 533 23.45 -20.96 9.52
CA ALA A 533 24.80 -21.43 9.21
C ALA A 533 25.62 -21.66 10.49
N GLY A 534 25.46 -20.80 11.51
CA GLY A 534 26.22 -20.85 12.75
C GLY A 534 27.70 -20.56 12.55
N ASP A 535 28.07 -19.83 11.48
CA ASP A 535 29.45 -19.49 11.15
C ASP A 535 29.60 -17.97 10.96
N PRO A 536 30.14 -17.27 11.98
CA PRO A 536 30.35 -15.82 11.90
C PRO A 536 31.36 -15.37 10.84
N SER A 537 32.22 -16.28 10.37
CA SER A 537 33.26 -15.97 9.39
C SER A 537 32.72 -15.83 7.96
N LEU A 538 31.51 -16.35 7.70
CA LEU A 538 30.88 -16.28 6.38
C LEU A 538 30.65 -14.82 5.95
N SER A 539 31.19 -14.47 4.81
CA SER A 539 31.04 -13.15 4.19
C SER A 539 30.45 -13.27 2.79
N GLY A 540 29.52 -12.35 2.49
CA GLY A 540 28.84 -12.29 1.21
C GLY A 540 27.65 -13.27 1.05
N PRO A 541 26.59 -12.85 0.35
CA PRO A 541 25.37 -13.65 0.19
C PRO A 541 25.62 -15.04 -0.43
N ALA A 542 26.49 -15.12 -1.43
CA ALA A 542 26.77 -16.36 -2.14
C ALA A 542 27.32 -17.48 -1.21
N ALA A 543 28.29 -17.16 -0.36
CA ALA A 543 28.86 -18.12 0.59
C ALA A 543 27.82 -18.57 1.64
N ILE A 544 26.98 -17.63 2.08
CA ILE A 544 25.93 -17.89 3.09
C ILE A 544 24.86 -18.85 2.54
N VAL A 545 24.33 -18.58 1.34
CA VAL A 545 23.27 -19.44 0.74
C VAL A 545 23.80 -20.79 0.30
N ALA A 546 25.08 -20.90 -0.05
CA ALA A 546 25.73 -22.17 -0.40
C ALA A 546 26.05 -23.04 0.82
N HIS A 547 25.96 -22.49 2.05
CA HIS A 547 26.34 -23.22 3.25
C HIS A 547 25.45 -24.45 3.46
N PRO A 548 26.04 -25.64 3.76
CA PRO A 548 25.30 -26.91 3.85
C PRO A 548 24.12 -26.89 4.83
N LYS A 549 24.26 -26.24 6.00
CA LYS A 549 23.18 -26.13 6.98
C LYS A 549 22.01 -25.27 6.46
N VAL A 550 22.28 -24.20 5.72
CA VAL A 550 21.24 -23.35 5.14
C VAL A 550 20.45 -24.15 4.11
N ARG A 551 21.15 -24.85 3.23
CA ARG A 551 20.54 -25.70 2.19
C ARG A 551 19.74 -26.85 2.80
N ALA A 552 20.28 -27.51 3.82
CA ALA A 552 19.60 -28.59 4.54
C ALA A 552 18.32 -28.08 5.22
N PHE A 553 18.35 -26.92 5.86
CA PHE A 553 17.18 -26.30 6.48
C PHE A 553 16.06 -26.07 5.44
N VAL A 554 16.38 -25.52 4.26
CA VAL A 554 15.40 -25.33 3.18
C VAL A 554 14.80 -26.65 2.73
N ALA A 555 15.64 -27.65 2.47
CA ALA A 555 15.20 -28.96 2.01
C ALA A 555 14.28 -29.66 3.03
N GLU A 556 14.66 -29.63 4.31
CA GLU A 556 13.89 -30.22 5.41
C GLU A 556 12.54 -29.53 5.58
N LYS A 557 12.52 -28.22 5.65
CA LYS A 557 11.28 -27.45 5.83
C LYS A 557 10.31 -27.62 4.68
N PHE A 558 10.79 -27.63 3.43
CA PHE A 558 9.91 -27.94 2.30
C PHE A 558 9.50 -29.42 2.25
N ALA A 559 10.32 -30.35 2.71
CA ALA A 559 9.90 -31.74 2.83
C ALA A 559 8.77 -31.91 3.87
N GLU A 560 8.83 -31.21 5.01
CA GLU A 560 7.74 -31.13 5.99
C GLU A 560 6.47 -30.54 5.37
N TYR A 561 6.61 -29.40 4.67
CA TYR A 561 5.51 -28.76 3.95
C TYR A 561 4.87 -29.68 2.92
N ASN A 562 5.66 -30.37 2.11
CA ASN A 562 5.19 -31.30 1.07
C ASN A 562 4.40 -32.48 1.64
N LYS A 563 4.76 -32.99 2.84
CA LYS A 563 3.99 -34.04 3.53
C LYS A 563 2.57 -33.57 3.87
N ALA A 564 2.44 -32.31 4.29
CA ALA A 564 1.13 -31.72 4.60
C ALA A 564 0.36 -31.32 3.32
N ASN A 565 1.06 -31.11 2.20
CA ASN A 565 0.51 -30.63 0.92
C ASN A 565 0.92 -31.55 -0.24
N PRO A 566 0.39 -32.79 -0.32
CA PRO A 566 0.87 -33.83 -1.24
C PRO A 566 0.46 -33.61 -2.71
N GLY A 567 -0.42 -32.64 -3.01
CA GLY A 567 -0.86 -32.34 -4.38
C GLY A 567 0.26 -31.85 -5.28
N THR A 568 0.29 -32.28 -6.54
CA THR A 568 1.33 -31.89 -7.51
C THR A 568 1.45 -30.38 -7.73
N SER A 569 0.35 -29.65 -7.63
CA SER A 569 0.30 -28.18 -7.73
C SER A 569 0.74 -27.42 -6.47
N SER A 570 0.91 -28.13 -5.35
CA SER A 570 1.30 -27.55 -4.06
C SER A 570 2.70 -27.97 -3.64
N ARG A 571 3.20 -29.09 -4.16
CA ARG A 571 4.52 -29.63 -3.79
C ARG A 571 5.64 -28.85 -4.44
N VAL A 572 6.56 -28.35 -3.63
CA VAL A 572 7.80 -27.74 -4.08
C VAL A 572 8.86 -28.81 -4.29
N LYS A 573 9.40 -28.93 -5.49
CA LYS A 573 10.40 -29.95 -5.83
C LYS A 573 11.82 -29.41 -5.85
N ARG A 574 12.03 -28.19 -6.29
CA ARG A 574 13.36 -27.57 -6.38
C ARG A 574 13.33 -26.10 -5.99
N VAL A 575 14.40 -25.64 -5.37
CA VAL A 575 14.55 -24.25 -4.92
C VAL A 575 15.94 -23.75 -5.27
N ILE A 576 16.02 -22.51 -5.78
CA ILE A 576 17.27 -21.74 -5.86
C ILE A 576 17.17 -20.55 -4.92
N LEU A 577 18.14 -20.41 -4.01
CA LEU A 577 18.28 -19.20 -3.18
C LEU A 577 19.04 -18.13 -3.96
N LEU A 578 18.40 -17.00 -4.16
CA LEU A 578 18.94 -15.88 -4.94
C LEU A 578 19.91 -15.06 -4.10
N THR A 579 21.05 -14.71 -4.68
CA THR A 579 22.10 -13.90 -4.03
C THR A 579 21.99 -12.42 -4.36
N GLU A 580 21.37 -12.09 -5.50
CA GLU A 580 21.14 -10.73 -5.93
C GLU A 580 19.74 -10.26 -5.48
N PRO A 581 19.62 -9.07 -4.89
CA PRO A 581 18.32 -8.51 -4.55
C PRO A 581 17.47 -8.29 -5.82
N PRO A 582 16.14 -8.19 -5.67
CA PRO A 582 15.27 -7.91 -6.81
C PRO A 582 15.51 -6.48 -7.34
N SER A 583 15.63 -6.35 -8.66
CA SER A 583 15.94 -5.08 -9.34
C SER A 583 14.71 -4.22 -9.55
N ILE A 584 14.77 -2.94 -9.12
CA ILE A 584 13.74 -1.94 -9.41
C ILE A 584 13.72 -1.58 -10.89
N ASP A 585 14.88 -1.36 -11.51
CA ASP A 585 14.99 -1.03 -12.93
C ASP A 585 14.58 -2.22 -13.81
N GLY A 586 14.88 -3.44 -13.37
CA GLY A 586 14.45 -4.69 -14.01
C GLY A 586 12.99 -5.09 -13.73
N ASN A 587 12.21 -4.26 -13.06
CA ASN A 587 10.81 -4.54 -12.68
C ASN A 587 10.59 -5.79 -11.81
N GLU A 588 11.63 -6.37 -11.21
CA GLU A 588 11.51 -7.56 -10.35
C GLU A 588 10.81 -7.23 -9.03
N ILE A 589 10.92 -5.99 -8.59
CA ILE A 589 10.24 -5.48 -7.38
C ILE A 589 9.57 -4.15 -7.69
N THR A 590 8.39 -3.98 -7.13
CA THR A 590 7.65 -2.73 -7.20
C THR A 590 8.24 -1.72 -6.20
N ASP A 591 7.88 -0.45 -6.35
CA ASP A 591 8.17 0.61 -5.37
C ASP A 591 7.53 0.38 -3.99
N LYS A 592 6.54 -0.52 -3.92
CA LYS A 592 5.88 -0.98 -2.69
C LYS A 592 6.62 -2.15 -2.01
N GLY A 593 7.71 -2.64 -2.61
CA GLY A 593 8.44 -3.80 -2.12
C GLY A 593 7.82 -5.16 -2.51
N TYR A 594 6.81 -5.19 -3.40
CA TYR A 594 6.24 -6.46 -3.86
C TYR A 594 7.00 -7.00 -5.06
N VAL A 595 7.34 -8.28 -4.99
CA VAL A 595 7.98 -8.99 -6.09
C VAL A 595 7.00 -9.17 -7.24
N ASN A 596 7.47 -8.86 -8.45
CA ASN A 596 6.74 -9.08 -9.69
C ASN A 596 7.10 -10.47 -10.23
N GLN A 597 6.18 -11.41 -10.07
CA GLN A 597 6.29 -12.81 -10.47
C GLN A 597 6.78 -12.96 -11.93
N ARG A 598 6.08 -12.30 -12.85
CA ARG A 598 6.35 -12.43 -14.29
C ARG A 598 7.69 -11.80 -14.69
N ALA A 599 7.92 -10.55 -14.29
CA ALA A 599 9.16 -9.85 -14.66
C ALA A 599 10.41 -10.54 -14.10
N THR A 600 10.30 -11.12 -12.90
CA THR A 600 11.39 -11.90 -12.32
C THR A 600 11.68 -13.15 -13.14
N MET A 601 10.67 -13.92 -13.52
CA MET A 601 10.87 -15.13 -14.32
C MET A 601 11.45 -14.81 -15.71
N GLU A 602 10.98 -13.73 -16.35
CA GLU A 602 11.48 -13.28 -17.64
C GLU A 602 12.96 -12.84 -17.55
N ARG A 603 13.31 -12.05 -16.52
CA ARG A 603 14.68 -11.55 -16.32
C ARG A 603 15.65 -12.66 -15.92
N ARG A 604 15.21 -13.59 -15.06
CA ARG A 604 16.02 -14.69 -14.54
C ARG A 604 15.72 -16.02 -15.22
N HIS A 605 15.36 -15.98 -16.50
CA HIS A 605 14.97 -17.17 -17.26
C HIS A 605 16.02 -18.28 -17.21
N GLU A 606 17.32 -17.94 -17.21
CA GLU A 606 18.41 -18.91 -17.08
C GLU A 606 18.33 -19.70 -15.76
N LEU A 607 17.97 -19.04 -14.65
CA LEU A 607 17.77 -19.70 -13.35
C LEU A 607 16.49 -20.52 -13.35
N VAL A 608 15.44 -20.06 -14.04
CA VAL A 608 14.21 -20.84 -14.22
C VAL A 608 14.52 -22.11 -15.02
N ASP A 609 15.24 -22.02 -16.12
CA ASP A 609 15.63 -23.20 -16.91
C ASP A 609 16.50 -24.16 -16.09
N LYS A 610 17.40 -23.66 -15.28
CA LYS A 610 18.23 -24.45 -14.37
C LYS A 610 17.40 -25.25 -13.36
N LEU A 611 16.30 -24.68 -12.84
CA LEU A 611 15.37 -25.39 -11.94
C LEU A 611 14.80 -26.66 -12.57
N PHE A 612 14.58 -26.67 -13.89
CA PHE A 612 13.94 -27.77 -14.61
C PHE A 612 14.92 -28.63 -15.42
N ALA A 613 16.22 -28.34 -15.35
CA ALA A 613 17.24 -29.12 -16.03
C ALA A 613 17.23 -30.59 -15.57
N ALA A 614 17.51 -31.52 -16.50
CA ALA A 614 17.56 -32.96 -16.20
C ALA A 614 18.66 -33.29 -15.18
N SER A 615 19.84 -32.66 -15.30
CA SER A 615 20.91 -32.72 -14.30
C SER A 615 20.73 -31.57 -13.29
N VAL A 616 20.73 -31.93 -12.02
CA VAL A 616 20.59 -30.93 -10.92
C VAL A 616 21.93 -30.24 -10.73
N ALA A 617 21.95 -28.92 -10.87
CA ALA A 617 23.13 -28.12 -10.61
C ALA A 617 23.39 -27.93 -9.11
N ASP A 618 24.63 -27.65 -8.73
CA ASP A 618 25.05 -27.55 -7.32
C ASP A 618 24.30 -26.48 -6.50
N ASP A 619 23.83 -25.41 -7.13
CA ASP A 619 23.07 -24.34 -6.48
C ASP A 619 21.55 -24.61 -6.40
N VAL A 620 21.07 -25.67 -7.02
CA VAL A 620 19.69 -26.14 -6.90
C VAL A 620 19.54 -27.01 -5.64
N ILE A 621 18.54 -26.71 -4.84
CA ILE A 621 18.16 -27.53 -3.66
C ILE A 621 17.04 -28.46 -4.10
N GLU A 622 17.26 -29.77 -4.07
CA GLU A 622 16.19 -30.74 -4.26
C GLU A 622 15.44 -30.98 -2.95
N VAL A 623 14.12 -31.02 -3.05
CA VAL A 623 13.23 -31.31 -1.94
C VAL A 623 12.70 -32.74 -2.11
N GLY A 624 12.90 -33.56 -1.12
CA GLY A 624 12.53 -34.99 -1.09
C GLY A 624 11.01 -35.25 -1.08
#